data_d8090eb8820a0517bf36cd8dea14186b
#
_entry.id   d8090eb8820a0517bf36cd8dea14186b
#
_cell.length_a   1.000
_cell.length_b   1.000
_cell.length_c   1.000
_cell.angle_alpha   90.00
_cell.angle_beta   90.00
_cell.angle_gamma   90.00
#
_symmetry.space_group_name_H-M   'P 1'
#
loop_
_entity.id
_entity.type
_entity.pdbx_description
1 polymer ?
#
loop_
_entity_poly.entity_id
_entity_poly.type
_entity_poly.pdbx_seq_one_letter_code
_entity_poly.pdbx_strand_id
1 'polypeptide(L)'
;IQSETKKVTKEKGKSLSFQEKKAIEQEALARASTLAKNLTINFNRRGQQGALINSMYLFFNASVQGTANFFRGFTGPNFNPFSPEASRFKQAIGGGIVSFASLLTYLNESSSDEDENGRSYYANIPDWEKETNFILMKSSIPGYRQAFPNEKRQGDEGWTLRDEYFKFPLPYGYNVLHTAGVGVAEIAMGTRDAGELSTMLASSLLGSFAPIGLGSGIRGIATAPTPTPLRPVIDLAINQNFFGAPIYKEPGQFGAPVPSSQLSYANTPEGYKTVSEFLNFLGGGNESEPGSLLGISTDISPDALQHIGEFFIGAAGATGARSIKSFENWSNNRDVEVKDIPFLRRLEGEVTGLRSQQDFFERRAEILQKQNQYELLVQRGI
;
A
#
# COMPACT_ATOMS: atom_id res chain seq x y z
N ILE A 1 0.33 -14.61 39.92
CA ILE A 1 -0.31 -15.57 40.81
C ILE A 1 0.22 -15.39 42.25
N GLN A 2 1.50 -15.62 42.50
CA GLN A 2 2.07 -15.51 43.86
C GLN A 2 1.88 -14.12 44.50
N SER A 3 2.00 -13.03 43.74
CA SER A 3 1.81 -11.69 44.23
C SER A 3 0.33 -11.41 44.59
N GLU A 4 -0.62 -11.87 43.77
CA GLU A 4 -2.05 -11.73 44.04
C GLU A 4 -2.49 -12.58 45.24
N THR A 5 -2.00 -13.82 45.32
CA THR A 5 -2.25 -14.66 46.50
C THR A 5 -1.77 -14.01 47.78
N LYS A 6 -0.54 -13.43 47.76
CA LYS A 6 0.01 -12.70 48.92
C LYS A 6 -0.82 -11.45 49.26
N LYS A 7 -1.31 -10.70 48.27
CA LYS A 7 -2.13 -9.52 48.46
C LYS A 7 -3.46 -9.86 49.13
N VAL A 8 -4.17 -10.87 48.61
CA VAL A 8 -5.44 -11.31 49.15
C VAL A 8 -5.29 -11.93 50.56
N THR A 9 -4.21 -12.70 50.80
CA THR A 9 -3.88 -13.20 52.14
C THR A 9 -3.67 -12.09 53.17
N LYS A 10 -2.97 -11.00 52.73
CA LYS A 10 -2.74 -9.84 53.58
C LYS A 10 -4.00 -9.04 53.84
N GLU A 11 -4.91 -8.91 52.88
CA GLU A 11 -6.19 -8.22 53.02
C GLU A 11 -7.18 -8.99 53.92
N LYS A 12 -7.21 -10.32 53.82
CA LYS A 12 -8.15 -11.16 54.62
C LYS A 12 -7.62 -11.49 56.01
N GLY A 13 -6.36 -11.31 56.32
CA GLY A 13 -5.75 -11.58 57.64
C GLY A 13 -5.79 -13.06 58.03
N LYS A 14 -6.18 -13.99 57.16
CA LYS A 14 -6.27 -15.45 57.41
C LYS A 14 -5.61 -16.25 56.29
N SER A 15 -5.13 -17.42 56.60
CA SER A 15 -4.63 -18.35 55.57
C SER A 15 -5.78 -18.79 54.64
N LEU A 16 -5.56 -18.66 53.34
CA LEU A 16 -6.54 -19.03 52.30
C LEU A 16 -6.73 -20.54 52.26
N SER A 17 -7.99 -21.00 52.15
CA SER A 17 -8.31 -22.40 51.90
C SER A 17 -7.79 -22.88 50.55
N PHE A 18 -7.70 -24.16 50.36
CA PHE A 18 -7.27 -24.75 49.08
C PHE A 18 -8.18 -24.32 47.90
N GLN A 19 -9.48 -24.24 48.14
CA GLN A 19 -10.44 -23.82 47.12
C GLN A 19 -10.30 -22.35 46.75
N GLU A 20 -10.06 -21.48 47.72
CA GLU A 20 -9.82 -20.05 47.49
C GLU A 20 -8.52 -19.81 46.71
N LYS A 21 -7.43 -20.54 47.04
CA LYS A 21 -6.16 -20.49 46.27
C LYS A 21 -6.39 -20.91 44.83
N LYS A 22 -7.13 -21.99 44.59
CA LYS A 22 -7.40 -22.47 43.22
C LYS A 22 -8.27 -21.50 42.43
N ALA A 23 -9.24 -20.84 43.08
CA ALA A 23 -10.07 -19.81 42.46
C ALA A 23 -9.22 -18.58 42.04
N ILE A 24 -8.34 -18.10 42.93
CA ILE A 24 -7.40 -16.99 42.62
C ILE A 24 -6.46 -17.36 41.48
N GLU A 25 -5.97 -18.60 41.48
CA GLU A 25 -5.10 -19.07 40.39
C GLU A 25 -5.83 -19.11 39.05
N GLN A 26 -7.04 -19.63 39.01
CA GLN A 26 -7.86 -19.65 37.80
C GLN A 26 -8.18 -18.22 37.31
N GLU A 27 -8.50 -17.32 38.21
CA GLU A 27 -8.77 -15.91 37.85
C GLU A 27 -7.52 -15.22 37.34
N ALA A 28 -6.36 -15.43 37.98
CA ALA A 28 -5.08 -14.89 37.54
C ALA A 28 -4.67 -15.43 36.16
N LEU A 29 -4.88 -16.72 35.91
CA LEU A 29 -4.65 -17.35 34.60
C LEU A 29 -5.60 -16.79 33.54
N ALA A 30 -6.86 -16.61 33.85
CA ALA A 30 -7.86 -16.01 32.93
C ALA A 30 -7.49 -14.57 32.58
N ARG A 31 -7.07 -13.77 33.58
CA ARG A 31 -6.58 -12.40 33.37
C ARG A 31 -5.31 -12.38 32.54
N ALA A 32 -4.32 -13.23 32.86
CA ALA A 32 -3.09 -13.32 32.10
C ALA A 32 -3.32 -13.75 30.66
N SER A 33 -4.21 -14.75 30.44
CA SER A 33 -4.61 -15.18 29.09
C SER A 33 -5.31 -14.06 28.31
N THR A 34 -6.20 -13.31 28.97
CA THR A 34 -6.88 -12.16 28.35
C THR A 34 -5.89 -11.06 28.01
N LEU A 35 -4.92 -10.77 28.90
CA LEU A 35 -3.87 -9.79 28.66
C LEU A 35 -2.97 -10.20 27.49
N ALA A 36 -2.55 -11.47 27.45
CA ALA A 36 -1.74 -12.01 26.37
C ALA A 36 -2.46 -11.94 25.01
N LYS A 37 -3.76 -12.29 24.98
CA LYS A 37 -4.59 -12.16 23.78
C LYS A 37 -4.80 -10.72 23.35
N ASN A 38 -4.80 -9.77 24.27
CA ASN A 38 -4.99 -8.35 23.97
C ASN A 38 -3.68 -7.64 23.60
N LEU A 39 -2.51 -8.23 23.92
CA LEU A 39 -1.20 -7.73 23.44
C LEU A 39 -1.01 -7.95 21.95
N THR A 40 -1.68 -8.97 21.41
CA THR A 40 -1.72 -9.28 19.99
C THR A 40 -3.14 -9.08 19.44
N ILE A 41 -3.35 -9.41 18.19
CA ILE A 41 -4.69 -9.38 17.58
C ILE A 41 -5.50 -10.56 18.15
N ASN A 42 -6.59 -10.25 18.87
CA ASN A 42 -7.46 -11.26 19.44
C ASN A 42 -8.50 -11.75 18.43
N PHE A 43 -8.15 -12.75 17.62
CA PHE A 43 -9.03 -13.32 16.59
C PHE A 43 -10.35 -13.91 17.13
N ASN A 44 -10.45 -14.19 18.43
CA ASN A 44 -11.69 -14.68 19.05
C ASN A 44 -12.70 -13.57 19.31
N ARG A 45 -12.30 -12.31 19.29
CA ARG A 45 -13.18 -11.15 19.38
C ARG A 45 -13.79 -10.87 18.00
N ARG A 46 -14.84 -11.60 17.66
CA ARG A 46 -15.60 -11.40 16.43
C ARG A 46 -17.08 -11.32 16.78
N GLY A 47 -17.80 -10.39 16.17
CA GLY A 47 -19.25 -10.31 16.28
C GLY A 47 -19.95 -11.54 15.67
N GLN A 48 -21.26 -11.64 15.82
CA GLN A 48 -22.05 -12.77 15.28
C GLN A 48 -21.84 -12.98 13.78
N GLN A 49 -21.71 -11.89 13.00
CA GLN A 49 -21.44 -11.91 11.56
C GLN A 49 -19.94 -11.95 11.23
N GLY A 50 -19.06 -11.96 12.22
CA GLY A 50 -17.62 -11.83 12.02
C GLY A 50 -17.01 -12.96 11.20
N ALA A 51 -17.56 -14.17 11.26
CA ALA A 51 -17.09 -15.29 10.45
C ALA A 51 -17.40 -15.07 8.97
N LEU A 52 -18.63 -14.64 8.64
CA LEU A 52 -19.06 -14.35 7.28
C LEU A 52 -18.26 -13.17 6.68
N ILE A 53 -18.18 -12.06 7.42
CA ILE A 53 -17.45 -10.89 6.96
C ILE A 53 -15.97 -11.20 6.74
N ASN A 54 -15.35 -11.99 7.61
CA ASN A 54 -13.94 -12.37 7.48
C ASN A 54 -13.68 -13.36 6.34
N SER A 55 -14.69 -14.11 5.89
CA SER A 55 -14.60 -14.95 4.69
C SER A 55 -14.68 -14.12 3.39
N MET A 56 -15.44 -13.04 3.41
CA MET A 56 -15.58 -12.12 2.28
C MET A 56 -14.40 -11.15 2.19
N TYR A 57 -13.95 -10.64 3.32
CA TYR A 57 -12.86 -9.65 3.40
C TYR A 57 -11.74 -10.22 4.26
N LEU A 58 -10.67 -10.65 3.60
CA LEU A 58 -9.50 -11.21 4.27
C LEU A 58 -8.95 -10.21 5.30
N PHE A 59 -8.65 -10.73 6.49
CA PHE A 59 -8.11 -9.93 7.60
C PHE A 59 -9.03 -8.85 8.19
N PHE A 60 -10.33 -8.83 7.88
CA PHE A 60 -11.26 -7.84 8.44
C PHE A 60 -11.17 -7.74 9.96
N ASN A 61 -11.27 -8.87 10.66
CA ASN A 61 -11.19 -8.89 12.12
C ASN A 61 -9.83 -8.46 12.64
N ALA A 62 -8.74 -8.85 11.95
CA ALA A 62 -7.38 -8.43 12.28
C ALA A 62 -7.23 -6.90 12.17
N SER A 63 -7.76 -6.30 11.11
CA SER A 63 -7.73 -4.88 10.87
C SER A 63 -8.49 -4.09 11.95
N VAL A 64 -9.74 -4.48 12.24
CA VAL A 64 -10.56 -3.83 13.29
C VAL A 64 -9.91 -3.94 14.66
N GLN A 65 -9.41 -5.13 15.05
CA GLN A 65 -8.74 -5.33 16.33
C GLN A 65 -7.40 -4.59 16.39
N GLY A 66 -6.63 -4.58 15.30
CA GLY A 66 -5.37 -3.84 15.18
C GLY A 66 -5.58 -2.34 15.38
N THR A 67 -6.57 -1.77 14.70
CA THR A 67 -6.98 -0.37 14.86
C THR A 67 -7.35 -0.05 16.30
N ALA A 68 -8.23 -0.84 16.89
CA ALA A 68 -8.64 -0.63 18.27
C ALA A 68 -7.47 -0.71 19.25
N ASN A 69 -6.55 -1.65 19.07
CA ASN A 69 -5.36 -1.80 19.91
C ASN A 69 -4.36 -0.66 19.71
N PHE A 70 -4.21 -0.19 18.48
CA PHE A 70 -3.37 0.97 18.17
C PHE A 70 -3.87 2.19 18.95
N PHE A 71 -5.11 2.61 18.75
CA PHE A 71 -5.66 3.79 19.43
C PHE A 71 -5.72 3.64 20.95
N ARG A 72 -6.16 2.50 21.47
CA ARG A 72 -6.15 2.24 22.91
C ARG A 72 -4.78 2.31 23.55
N GLY A 73 -3.72 2.02 22.79
CA GLY A 73 -2.36 2.17 23.25
C GLY A 73 -1.99 3.61 23.60
N PHE A 74 -2.54 4.58 22.87
CA PHE A 74 -2.29 6.02 23.10
C PHE A 74 -3.30 6.66 24.04
N THR A 75 -4.54 6.17 24.06
CA THR A 75 -5.67 6.83 24.72
C THR A 75 -6.25 6.04 25.89
N GLY A 76 -5.79 4.81 26.12
CA GLY A 76 -6.43 3.90 27.07
C GLY A 76 -7.78 3.34 26.62
N PRO A 77 -8.46 2.53 27.46
CA PRO A 77 -9.69 1.80 27.07
C PRO A 77 -10.84 2.70 26.66
N ASN A 78 -10.94 3.88 27.22
CA ASN A 78 -12.04 4.84 27.04
C ASN A 78 -11.70 5.95 26.01
N PHE A 79 -10.67 5.75 25.20
CA PHE A 79 -10.18 6.76 24.25
C PHE A 79 -9.87 8.13 24.87
N ASN A 80 -9.44 8.13 26.14
CA ASN A 80 -8.98 9.33 26.86
C ASN A 80 -7.45 9.31 26.97
N PRO A 81 -6.72 10.18 26.25
CA PRO A 81 -5.25 10.22 26.28
C PRO A 81 -4.66 10.63 27.64
N PHE A 82 -5.48 11.21 28.50
CA PHE A 82 -5.08 11.61 29.85
C PHE A 82 -5.39 10.55 30.91
N SER A 83 -5.99 9.42 30.51
CA SER A 83 -6.31 8.35 31.44
C SER A 83 -5.03 7.69 32.02
N PRO A 84 -5.09 7.16 33.26
CA PRO A 84 -3.95 6.42 33.84
C PRO A 84 -3.57 5.16 33.04
N GLU A 85 -4.50 4.58 32.29
CA GLU A 85 -4.31 3.40 31.46
C GLU A 85 -3.66 3.72 30.12
N ALA A 86 -3.61 5.00 29.71
CA ALA A 86 -2.94 5.43 28.50
C ALA A 86 -1.41 5.28 28.66
N SER A 87 -0.77 4.64 27.70
CA SER A 87 0.67 4.40 27.75
C SER A 87 1.45 5.69 27.44
N ARG A 88 2.08 6.29 28.44
CA ARG A 88 2.96 7.46 28.28
C ARG A 88 4.14 7.17 27.35
N PHE A 89 4.66 5.96 27.39
CA PHE A 89 5.72 5.51 26.49
C PHE A 89 5.28 5.51 25.03
N LYS A 90 4.07 4.98 24.73
CA LYS A 90 3.53 5.02 23.36
C LYS A 90 3.24 6.45 22.91
N GLN A 91 2.72 7.31 23.80
CA GLN A 91 2.51 8.74 23.49
C GLN A 91 3.84 9.45 23.16
N ALA A 92 4.91 9.18 23.94
CA ALA A 92 6.22 9.74 23.66
C ALA A 92 6.79 9.27 22.31
N ILE A 93 6.67 7.98 21.99
CA ILE A 93 7.07 7.46 20.67
C ILE A 93 6.22 8.11 19.56
N GLY A 94 4.91 8.21 19.74
CA GLY A 94 4.04 8.84 18.75
C GLY A 94 4.40 10.30 18.51
N GLY A 95 4.60 11.07 19.57
CA GLY A 95 5.08 12.45 19.47
C GLY A 95 6.46 12.55 18.82
N GLY A 96 7.36 11.61 19.12
CA GLY A 96 8.67 11.52 18.48
C GLY A 96 8.58 11.28 16.98
N ILE A 97 7.69 10.39 16.54
CA ILE A 97 7.46 10.12 15.10
C ILE A 97 6.91 11.36 14.41
N VAL A 98 5.89 12.01 14.98
CA VAL A 98 5.32 13.25 14.43
C VAL A 98 6.41 14.33 14.31
N SER A 99 7.17 14.57 15.36
CA SER A 99 8.23 15.60 15.37
C SER A 99 9.36 15.28 14.37
N PHE A 100 9.79 14.02 14.34
CA PHE A 100 10.81 13.56 13.38
C PHE A 100 10.34 13.69 11.93
N ALA A 101 9.11 13.29 11.64
CA ALA A 101 8.52 13.44 10.32
C ALA A 101 8.42 14.91 9.91
N SER A 102 7.96 15.79 10.82
CA SER A 102 7.90 17.23 10.56
C SER A 102 9.28 17.83 10.25
N LEU A 103 10.30 17.46 11.05
CA LEU A 103 11.66 17.93 10.83
C LEU A 103 12.23 17.42 9.48
N LEU A 104 12.03 16.14 9.20
CA LEU A 104 12.51 15.52 7.96
C LEU A 104 11.85 16.15 6.73
N THR A 105 10.53 16.39 6.79
CA THR A 105 9.79 17.08 5.73
C THR A 105 10.30 18.49 5.53
N TYR A 106 10.52 19.24 6.61
CA TYR A 106 11.09 20.58 6.54
C TYR A 106 12.49 20.58 5.89
N LEU A 107 13.35 19.63 6.26
CA LEU A 107 14.68 19.48 5.68
C LEU A 107 14.60 19.15 4.18
N ASN A 108 13.73 18.21 3.80
CA ASN A 108 13.58 17.83 2.40
C ASN A 108 13.05 18.99 1.55
N GLU A 109 12.00 19.69 2.01
CA GLU A 109 11.45 20.84 1.28
C GLU A 109 12.44 22.00 1.15
N SER A 110 13.17 22.31 2.23
CA SER A 110 14.09 23.46 2.25
C SER A 110 15.43 23.21 1.59
N SER A 111 15.84 21.94 1.42
CA SER A 111 17.17 21.59 0.94
C SER A 111 17.16 20.77 -0.35
N SER A 112 16.00 20.33 -0.85
CA SER A 112 15.94 19.66 -2.15
C SER A 112 16.07 20.68 -3.28
N ASP A 113 16.63 20.22 -4.38
CA ASP A 113 16.67 21.00 -5.62
C ASP A 113 15.22 21.25 -6.12
N GLU A 114 15.05 22.27 -6.95
CA GLU A 114 13.75 22.64 -7.54
C GLU A 114 13.63 22.08 -8.96
N ASP A 115 12.40 21.79 -9.36
CA ASP A 115 12.05 21.44 -10.74
C ASP A 115 11.96 22.68 -11.64
N GLU A 116 11.68 22.49 -12.92
CA GLU A 116 11.54 23.57 -13.91
C GLU A 116 10.44 24.60 -13.56
N ASN A 117 9.52 24.26 -12.65
CA ASN A 117 8.42 25.12 -12.20
C ASN A 117 8.73 25.82 -10.87
N GLY A 118 9.95 25.68 -10.34
CA GLY A 118 10.37 26.24 -9.06
C GLY A 118 9.73 25.53 -7.85
N ARG A 119 9.32 24.26 -8.00
CA ARG A 119 8.84 23.41 -6.89
C ARG A 119 9.94 22.47 -6.47
N SER A 120 10.04 22.21 -5.18
CA SER A 120 10.98 21.23 -4.67
C SER A 120 10.70 19.84 -5.27
N TYR A 121 11.73 19.08 -5.58
CA TYR A 121 11.53 17.68 -6.00
C TYR A 121 10.81 16.87 -4.93
N TYR A 122 10.99 17.19 -3.65
CA TYR A 122 10.24 16.55 -2.57
C TYR A 122 8.73 16.81 -2.68
N ALA A 123 8.29 18.03 -3.03
CA ALA A 123 6.87 18.34 -3.23
C ALA A 123 6.23 17.51 -4.33
N ASN A 124 7.03 17.06 -5.31
CA ASN A 124 6.57 16.25 -6.43
C ASN A 124 6.44 14.75 -6.10
N ILE A 125 6.87 14.30 -4.92
CA ILE A 125 6.67 12.92 -4.48
C ILE A 125 5.18 12.71 -4.18
N PRO A 126 4.55 11.64 -4.71
CA PRO A 126 3.14 11.35 -4.46
C PRO A 126 2.83 11.14 -2.97
N ASP A 127 1.66 11.57 -2.53
CA ASP A 127 1.25 11.49 -1.13
C ASP A 127 1.29 10.06 -0.58
N TRP A 128 0.87 9.06 -1.35
CA TRP A 128 0.91 7.66 -0.93
C TRP A 128 2.32 7.16 -0.60
N GLU A 129 3.34 7.68 -1.29
CA GLU A 129 4.75 7.37 -1.01
C GLU A 129 5.19 8.04 0.29
N LYS A 130 4.85 9.34 0.46
CA LYS A 130 5.11 10.10 1.69
C LYS A 130 4.39 9.52 2.91
N GLU A 131 3.16 9.01 2.74
CA GLU A 131 2.36 8.42 3.81
C GLU A 131 2.94 7.10 4.34
N THR A 132 3.61 6.34 3.49
CA THR A 132 4.04 4.98 3.81
C THR A 132 5.51 4.83 4.13
N ASN A 133 6.31 5.88 3.90
CA ASN A 133 7.76 5.84 4.08
C ASN A 133 8.31 7.08 4.77
N PHE A 134 9.37 6.93 5.56
CA PHE A 134 10.29 8.03 5.80
C PHE A 134 11.09 8.29 4.53
N ILE A 135 11.05 9.51 4.02
CA ILE A 135 11.73 9.92 2.80
C ILE A 135 12.87 10.86 3.15
N LEU A 136 14.03 10.63 2.56
CA LEU A 136 15.20 11.49 2.67
C LEU A 136 15.74 11.75 1.27
N MET A 137 15.56 12.98 0.78
CA MET A 137 16.10 13.39 -0.52
C MET A 137 17.63 13.32 -0.50
N LYS A 138 18.24 12.76 -1.54
CA LYS A 138 19.70 12.69 -1.65
C LYS A 138 20.30 14.10 -1.70
N SER A 139 19.62 15.05 -2.31
CA SER A 139 19.98 16.47 -2.33
C SER A 139 19.97 17.15 -0.95
N SER A 140 19.14 16.65 -0.02
CA SER A 140 19.04 17.17 1.35
C SER A 140 20.14 16.64 2.30
N ILE A 141 20.93 15.66 1.88
CA ILE A 141 22.02 15.11 2.69
C ILE A 141 23.26 15.99 2.58
N PRO A 142 23.74 16.58 3.68
CA PRO A 142 24.95 17.40 3.66
C PRO A 142 26.17 16.63 3.12
N GLY A 143 26.85 17.17 2.13
CA GLY A 143 28.04 16.55 1.54
C GLY A 143 27.78 15.46 0.50
N TYR A 144 26.54 15.04 0.30
CA TYR A 144 26.22 13.97 -0.66
C TYR A 144 26.58 14.38 -2.11
N ARG A 145 26.20 15.58 -2.50
CA ARG A 145 26.53 16.14 -3.84
C ARG A 145 28.05 16.23 -4.09
N GLN A 146 28.83 16.54 -3.06
CA GLN A 146 30.29 16.60 -3.12
C GLN A 146 30.91 15.20 -3.22
N ALA A 147 30.33 14.23 -2.54
CA ALA A 147 30.79 12.84 -2.57
C ALA A 147 30.47 12.13 -3.89
N PHE A 148 29.39 12.52 -4.57
CA PHE A 148 28.90 11.92 -5.81
C PHE A 148 28.70 12.97 -6.92
N PRO A 149 29.77 13.70 -7.35
CA PRO A 149 29.64 14.83 -8.26
C PRO A 149 29.38 14.45 -9.72
N ASN A 150 29.67 13.22 -10.12
CA ASN A 150 29.75 12.79 -11.52
C ASN A 150 28.66 11.82 -11.97
N GLU A 151 27.67 11.57 -11.19
CA GLU A 151 26.55 10.75 -11.63
C GLU A 151 25.68 11.58 -12.60
N LYS A 152 26.03 11.52 -13.89
CA LYS A 152 25.26 12.16 -14.97
C LYS A 152 24.48 11.11 -15.73
N ARG A 153 23.17 11.31 -15.86
CA ARG A 153 22.39 10.61 -16.89
C ARG A 153 22.73 11.18 -18.26
N GLN A 154 22.76 10.31 -19.27
CA GLN A 154 23.06 10.72 -20.65
C GLN A 154 21.98 11.70 -21.13
N GLY A 155 22.34 12.98 -21.31
CA GLY A 155 21.45 14.04 -21.79
C GLY A 155 21.04 15.10 -20.77
N ASP A 156 21.40 14.97 -19.49
CA ASP A 156 21.08 15.97 -18.45
C ASP A 156 22.22 16.96 -18.20
N GLU A 157 21.89 18.27 -18.19
CA GLU A 157 22.85 19.34 -17.88
C GLU A 157 23.04 19.55 -16.36
N GLY A 158 22.43 18.76 -15.49
CA GLY A 158 22.46 18.94 -14.05
C GLY A 158 22.99 17.74 -13.27
N TRP A 159 22.96 17.87 -11.94
CA TRP A 159 23.23 16.76 -11.03
C TRP A 159 22.05 15.79 -11.05
N THR A 160 22.31 14.53 -11.46
CA THR A 160 21.24 13.57 -11.75
C THR A 160 20.56 12.97 -10.53
N LEU A 161 21.20 13.05 -9.35
CA LEU A 161 20.61 12.53 -8.10
C LEU A 161 19.70 13.54 -7.39
N ARG A 162 19.42 14.69 -8.01
CA ARG A 162 18.59 15.75 -7.42
C ARG A 162 17.15 15.32 -7.14
N ASP A 163 16.61 14.40 -7.94
CA ASP A 163 15.26 13.86 -7.86
C ASP A 163 15.19 12.47 -7.19
N GLU A 164 16.33 11.96 -6.73
CA GLU A 164 16.40 10.67 -6.05
C GLU A 164 16.32 10.81 -4.53
N TYR A 165 15.76 9.81 -3.90
CA TYR A 165 15.59 9.76 -2.45
C TYR A 165 15.77 8.36 -1.87
N PHE A 166 16.18 8.32 -0.61
CA PHE A 166 16.07 7.13 0.20
C PHE A 166 14.71 7.08 0.85
N LYS A 167 14.13 5.87 0.94
CA LYS A 167 12.86 5.63 1.60
C LYS A 167 12.96 4.45 2.55
N PHE A 168 12.40 4.62 3.72
CA PHE A 168 12.37 3.61 4.77
C PHE A 168 10.92 3.31 5.11
N PRO A 169 10.42 2.09 4.78
CA PRO A 169 9.04 1.74 5.02
C PRO A 169 8.67 1.85 6.50
N LEU A 170 7.52 2.46 6.75
CA LEU A 170 6.99 2.64 8.09
C LEU A 170 6.32 1.35 8.60
N PRO A 171 6.46 1.04 9.90
CA PRO A 171 5.68 -0.04 10.49
C PRO A 171 4.18 0.23 10.41
N TYR A 172 3.41 -0.83 10.26
CA TYR A 172 1.96 -0.78 10.16
C TYR A 172 1.31 0.05 11.28
N GLY A 173 0.47 1.00 10.89
CA GLY A 173 -0.25 1.91 11.78
C GLY A 173 0.54 3.16 12.21
N TYR A 174 1.88 3.13 12.20
CA TYR A 174 2.69 4.31 12.55
C TYR A 174 2.76 5.34 11.42
N ASN A 175 2.45 4.94 10.21
CA ASN A 175 2.32 5.81 9.05
C ASN A 175 1.29 6.94 9.28
N VAL A 176 0.20 6.72 10.01
CA VAL A 176 -0.77 7.78 10.35
C VAL A 176 -0.13 8.91 11.15
N LEU A 177 0.74 8.56 12.13
CA LEU A 177 1.46 9.54 12.93
C LEU A 177 2.50 10.27 12.08
N HIS A 178 3.18 9.55 11.21
CA HIS A 178 4.12 10.11 10.26
C HIS A 178 3.41 11.10 9.32
N THR A 179 2.29 10.70 8.71
CA THR A 179 1.46 11.55 7.85
C THR A 179 1.03 12.84 8.55
N ALA A 180 0.67 12.74 9.84
CA ALA A 180 0.36 13.93 10.63
C ALA A 180 1.57 14.87 10.74
N GLY A 181 2.77 14.32 10.94
CA GLY A 181 4.01 15.10 11.01
C GLY A 181 4.36 15.77 9.67
N VAL A 182 4.24 15.03 8.55
CA VAL A 182 4.42 15.57 7.19
C VAL A 182 3.47 16.74 6.96
N GLY A 183 2.17 16.53 7.19
CA GLY A 183 1.18 17.55 6.95
C GLY A 183 1.33 18.79 7.84
N VAL A 184 1.75 18.63 9.12
CA VAL A 184 2.05 19.78 10.00
C VAL A 184 3.18 20.62 9.42
N ALA A 185 4.25 20.00 8.92
CA ALA A 185 5.37 20.73 8.32
C ALA A 185 4.94 21.42 7.02
N GLU A 186 4.24 20.72 6.12
CA GLU A 186 3.77 21.27 4.84
C GLU A 186 2.80 22.45 5.04
N ILE A 187 1.89 22.40 6.04
CA ILE A 187 1.04 23.54 6.41
C ILE A 187 1.89 24.69 6.94
N ALA A 188 2.85 24.43 7.82
CA ALA A 188 3.71 25.47 8.38
C ALA A 188 4.55 26.18 7.31
N MET A 189 4.91 25.48 6.25
CA MET A 189 5.63 26.04 5.09
C MET A 189 4.69 26.64 4.02
N GLY A 190 3.38 26.47 4.15
CA GLY A 190 2.39 26.96 3.19
C GLY A 190 2.31 26.15 1.88
N THR A 191 2.87 24.94 1.86
CA THR A 191 2.88 24.05 0.69
C THR A 191 1.63 23.14 0.64
N ARG A 192 0.83 23.10 1.71
CA ARG A 192 -0.41 22.33 1.81
C ARG A 192 -1.46 23.10 2.62
N ASP A 193 -2.74 22.94 2.29
CA ASP A 193 -3.83 23.46 3.10
C ASP A 193 -4.39 22.41 4.10
N ALA A 194 -5.24 22.88 5.03
CA ALA A 194 -5.81 22.01 6.07
C ALA A 194 -6.81 20.98 5.50
N GLY A 195 -7.46 21.28 4.39
CA GLY A 195 -8.38 20.36 3.70
C GLY A 195 -7.62 19.21 3.06
N GLU A 196 -6.52 19.51 2.38
CA GLU A 196 -5.62 18.51 1.81
C GLU A 196 -5.00 17.61 2.90
N LEU A 197 -4.57 18.19 4.03
CA LEU A 197 -4.09 17.41 5.17
C LEU A 197 -5.18 16.47 5.71
N SER A 198 -6.42 16.94 5.84
CA SER A 198 -7.52 16.10 6.32
C SER A 198 -7.77 14.91 5.38
N THR A 199 -7.66 15.11 4.09
CA THR A 199 -7.78 14.06 3.08
C THR A 199 -6.63 13.07 3.16
N MET A 200 -5.40 13.55 3.29
CA MET A 200 -4.20 12.73 3.45
C MET A 200 -4.25 11.88 4.75
N LEU A 201 -4.69 12.46 5.85
CA LEU A 201 -4.86 11.72 7.11
C LEU A 201 -5.97 10.66 7.00
N ALA A 202 -7.09 10.99 6.34
CA ALA A 202 -8.17 10.04 6.10
C ALA A 202 -7.68 8.89 5.19
N SER A 203 -6.94 9.19 4.12
CA SER A 203 -6.30 8.20 3.23
C SER A 203 -5.36 7.28 4.01
N SER A 204 -4.46 7.86 4.80
CA SER A 204 -3.50 7.11 5.61
C SER A 204 -4.18 6.23 6.66
N LEU A 205 -5.22 6.71 7.34
CA LEU A 205 -6.04 5.93 8.27
C LEU A 205 -6.76 4.76 7.57
N LEU A 206 -7.42 5.06 6.47
CA LEU A 206 -8.14 4.05 5.71
C LEU A 206 -7.18 3.03 5.08
N GLY A 207 -6.08 3.48 4.50
CA GLY A 207 -5.05 2.62 3.93
C GLY A 207 -4.40 1.69 4.97
N SER A 208 -4.23 2.18 6.22
CA SER A 208 -3.63 1.39 7.29
C SER A 208 -4.60 0.43 7.97
N PHE A 209 -5.84 0.86 8.19
CA PHE A 209 -6.73 0.16 9.09
C PHE A 209 -8.02 -0.35 8.44
N ALA A 210 -8.39 0.15 7.27
CA ALA A 210 -9.58 -0.37 6.59
C ALA A 210 -9.31 -1.79 6.10
N PRO A 211 -10.19 -2.74 6.43
CA PRO A 211 -10.10 -4.12 5.93
C PRO A 211 -10.45 -4.21 4.44
N ILE A 212 -10.86 -3.12 3.87
CA ILE A 212 -11.33 -2.94 2.51
C ILE A 212 -10.36 -1.95 1.87
N GLY A 213 -9.79 -2.27 0.73
CA GLY A 213 -8.76 -1.43 0.08
C GLY A 213 -9.27 -0.05 -0.36
N LEU A 214 -9.50 0.82 0.61
CA LEU A 214 -9.97 2.20 0.40
C LEU A 214 -8.85 3.18 0.03
N GLY A 215 -7.60 2.71 -0.01
CA GLY A 215 -6.42 3.56 -0.20
C GLY A 215 -6.20 4.14 -1.61
N SER A 216 -7.10 3.92 -2.57
CA SER A 216 -6.97 4.38 -3.95
C SER A 216 -7.95 5.51 -4.34
N GLY A 217 -8.25 6.40 -3.40
CA GLY A 217 -9.16 7.53 -3.65
C GLY A 217 -10.61 7.11 -3.91
N ILE A 218 -11.36 7.93 -4.67
CA ILE A 218 -12.79 7.72 -4.98
C ILE A 218 -13.06 6.35 -5.60
N ARG A 219 -12.12 5.81 -6.39
CA ARG A 219 -12.24 4.49 -7.02
C ARG A 219 -12.10 3.35 -6.02
N GLY A 220 -11.20 3.48 -5.05
CA GLY A 220 -11.10 2.52 -3.94
C GLY A 220 -12.42 2.42 -3.17
N ILE A 221 -13.13 3.54 -3.01
CA ILE A 221 -14.45 3.57 -2.37
C ILE A 221 -15.49 2.84 -3.24
N ALA A 222 -15.48 3.02 -4.56
CA ALA A 222 -16.42 2.36 -5.48
C ALA A 222 -16.22 0.84 -5.53
N THR A 223 -14.98 0.36 -5.43
CA THR A 223 -14.63 -1.07 -5.42
C THR A 223 -14.55 -1.67 -4.01
N ALA A 224 -14.67 -0.84 -2.97
CA ALA A 224 -14.59 -1.25 -1.56
C ALA A 224 -15.57 -2.38 -1.18
N PRO A 225 -16.83 -2.40 -1.64
CA PRO A 225 -17.77 -3.46 -1.30
C PRO A 225 -17.45 -4.80 -1.97
N THR A 226 -16.44 -4.87 -2.86
CA THR A 226 -16.09 -6.12 -3.54
C THR A 226 -15.38 -7.09 -2.58
N PRO A 227 -15.88 -8.33 -2.44
CA PRO A 227 -15.16 -9.37 -1.71
C PRO A 227 -13.75 -9.58 -2.27
N THR A 228 -12.77 -9.72 -1.38
CA THR A 228 -11.35 -9.83 -1.76
C THR A 228 -11.07 -10.84 -2.86
N PRO A 229 -11.66 -12.07 -2.87
CA PRO A 229 -11.41 -13.05 -3.92
C PRO A 229 -11.92 -12.63 -5.32
N LEU A 230 -12.90 -11.74 -5.39
CA LEU A 230 -13.49 -11.25 -6.65
C LEU A 230 -12.78 -10.00 -7.19
N ARG A 231 -11.89 -9.41 -6.39
CA ARG A 231 -11.21 -8.17 -6.76
C ARG A 231 -10.46 -8.26 -8.09
N PRO A 232 -9.64 -9.30 -8.38
CA PRO A 232 -8.94 -9.39 -9.66
C PRO A 232 -9.90 -9.42 -10.86
N VAL A 233 -11.06 -10.03 -10.68
CA VAL A 233 -12.07 -10.11 -11.76
C VAL A 233 -12.65 -8.72 -12.06
N ILE A 234 -12.93 -7.94 -11.03
CA ILE A 234 -13.42 -6.56 -11.21
C ILE A 234 -12.33 -5.65 -11.76
N ASP A 235 -11.10 -5.74 -11.24
CA ASP A 235 -9.96 -4.98 -11.74
C ASP A 235 -9.76 -5.22 -13.25
N LEU A 236 -9.87 -6.47 -13.70
CA LEU A 236 -9.82 -6.84 -15.11
C LEU A 236 -11.03 -6.35 -15.91
N ALA A 237 -12.23 -6.41 -15.35
CA ALA A 237 -13.44 -5.96 -16.02
C ALA A 237 -13.44 -4.46 -16.31
N ILE A 238 -12.83 -3.67 -15.42
CA ILE A 238 -12.65 -2.22 -15.59
C ILE A 238 -11.30 -1.86 -16.24
N ASN A 239 -10.45 -2.85 -16.51
CA ASN A 239 -9.08 -2.71 -17.01
C ASN A 239 -8.26 -1.67 -16.21
N GLN A 240 -8.27 -1.77 -14.88
CA GLN A 240 -7.54 -0.83 -14.03
C GLN A 240 -7.02 -1.53 -12.78
N ASN A 241 -5.73 -1.33 -12.50
CA ASN A 241 -5.12 -1.78 -11.26
C ASN A 241 -5.43 -0.82 -10.09
N PHE A 242 -4.91 -1.15 -8.91
CA PHE A 242 -5.05 -0.33 -7.69
C PHE A 242 -4.66 1.16 -7.88
N PHE A 243 -3.70 1.46 -8.74
CA PHE A 243 -3.23 2.82 -9.02
C PHE A 243 -4.00 3.50 -10.16
N GLY A 244 -5.02 2.85 -10.72
CA GLY A 244 -5.79 3.37 -11.86
C GLY A 244 -5.12 3.18 -13.22
N ALA A 245 -3.94 2.54 -13.26
CA ALA A 245 -3.26 2.22 -14.51
C ALA A 245 -3.93 1.02 -15.20
N PRO A 246 -4.01 1.00 -16.55
CA PRO A 246 -4.55 -0.13 -17.26
C PRO A 246 -3.72 -1.39 -17.03
N ILE A 247 -4.39 -2.51 -16.78
CA ILE A 247 -3.77 -3.81 -16.52
C ILE A 247 -3.26 -4.43 -17.79
N TYR A 248 -4.07 -4.40 -18.85
CA TYR A 248 -3.75 -4.98 -20.14
C TYR A 248 -3.98 -3.99 -21.27
N LYS A 249 -3.28 -4.21 -22.39
CA LYS A 249 -3.47 -3.43 -23.61
C LYS A 249 -4.80 -3.78 -24.26
N GLU A 250 -5.58 -2.76 -24.60
CA GLU A 250 -6.76 -2.91 -25.41
C GLU A 250 -6.37 -2.99 -26.89
N PRO A 251 -7.09 -3.78 -27.71
CA PRO A 251 -6.90 -3.78 -29.15
C PRO A 251 -7.03 -2.38 -29.72
N GLY A 252 -6.17 -2.04 -30.67
CA GLY A 252 -6.24 -0.75 -31.35
C GLY A 252 -7.56 -0.59 -32.12
N GLN A 253 -8.10 0.63 -32.14
CA GLN A 253 -9.33 0.94 -32.90
C GLN A 253 -9.14 0.84 -34.42
N PHE A 254 -7.90 0.82 -34.89
CA PHE A 254 -7.56 0.78 -36.33
C PHE A 254 -6.62 -0.39 -36.60
N GLY A 255 -6.94 -1.18 -37.62
CA GLY A 255 -6.14 -2.32 -38.05
C GLY A 255 -6.91 -3.64 -37.99
N ALA A 256 -6.23 -4.73 -38.36
CA ALA A 256 -6.79 -6.08 -38.21
C ALA A 256 -6.91 -6.43 -36.71
N PRO A 257 -7.96 -7.10 -36.26
CA PRO A 257 -8.09 -7.52 -34.88
C PRO A 257 -6.94 -8.47 -34.53
N VAL A 258 -6.19 -8.07 -33.49
CA VAL A 258 -5.10 -8.87 -32.93
C VAL A 258 -5.64 -9.57 -31.68
N PRO A 259 -5.41 -10.89 -31.51
CA PRO A 259 -5.82 -11.62 -30.33
C PRO A 259 -5.26 -11.01 -29.04
N SER A 260 -6.03 -11.05 -27.97
CA SER A 260 -5.61 -10.54 -26.66
C SER A 260 -4.37 -11.25 -26.14
N SER A 261 -4.21 -12.54 -26.45
CA SER A 261 -3.04 -13.35 -26.11
C SER A 261 -1.72 -12.86 -26.74
N GLN A 262 -1.79 -12.09 -27.83
CA GLN A 262 -0.64 -11.49 -28.48
C GLN A 262 -0.39 -10.04 -28.06
N LEU A 263 -1.32 -9.43 -27.32
CA LEU A 263 -1.22 -8.07 -26.82
C LEU A 263 -0.64 -8.08 -25.41
N SER A 264 0.60 -7.59 -25.26
CA SER A 264 1.24 -7.46 -23.95
C SER A 264 2.08 -6.20 -23.86
N TYR A 265 2.37 -5.79 -22.62
CA TYR A 265 3.37 -4.76 -22.38
C TYR A 265 4.79 -5.31 -22.56
N ALA A 266 5.76 -4.44 -22.83
CA ALA A 266 7.14 -4.86 -23.07
C ALA A 266 7.81 -5.55 -21.86
N ASN A 267 7.33 -5.23 -20.66
CA ASN A 267 7.84 -5.77 -19.39
C ASN A 267 7.11 -7.04 -18.91
N THR A 268 6.13 -7.54 -19.66
CA THR A 268 5.40 -8.78 -19.32
C THR A 268 6.34 -9.98 -19.44
N PRO A 269 6.48 -10.80 -18.39
CA PRO A 269 7.35 -11.97 -18.42
C PRO A 269 6.92 -12.99 -19.49
N GLU A 270 7.92 -13.58 -20.18
CA GLU A 270 7.68 -14.53 -21.28
C GLU A 270 6.83 -15.74 -20.89
N GLY A 271 6.95 -16.21 -19.63
CA GLY A 271 6.12 -17.31 -19.13
C GLY A 271 4.62 -17.04 -19.23
N TYR A 272 4.18 -15.81 -18.97
CA TYR A 272 2.76 -15.45 -19.12
C TYR A 272 2.34 -15.34 -20.57
N LYS A 273 3.22 -14.90 -21.47
CA LYS A 273 2.96 -14.86 -22.90
C LYS A 273 2.75 -16.27 -23.45
N THR A 274 3.67 -17.19 -23.13
CA THR A 274 3.58 -18.61 -23.53
C THR A 274 2.30 -19.27 -23.02
N VAL A 275 1.94 -19.04 -21.74
CA VAL A 275 0.70 -19.60 -21.17
C VAL A 275 -0.53 -19.00 -21.84
N SER A 276 -0.53 -17.71 -22.14
CA SER A 276 -1.63 -17.04 -22.81
C SER A 276 -1.83 -17.57 -24.23
N GLU A 277 -0.76 -17.71 -25.01
CA GLU A 277 -0.80 -18.29 -26.35
C GLU A 277 -1.27 -19.76 -26.32
N PHE A 278 -0.81 -20.54 -25.34
CA PHE A 278 -1.25 -21.91 -25.16
C PHE A 278 -2.76 -22.02 -24.85
N LEU A 279 -3.25 -21.13 -23.94
CA LEU A 279 -4.68 -21.08 -23.63
C LEU A 279 -5.52 -20.68 -24.87
N ASN A 280 -5.05 -19.71 -25.64
CA ASN A 280 -5.70 -19.32 -26.89
C ASN A 280 -5.73 -20.50 -27.92
N PHE A 281 -4.61 -21.23 -28.02
CA PHE A 281 -4.56 -22.44 -28.83
C PHE A 281 -5.59 -23.50 -28.40
N LEU A 282 -5.72 -23.76 -27.10
CA LEU A 282 -6.71 -24.67 -26.53
C LEU A 282 -8.16 -24.22 -26.79
N GLY A 283 -8.37 -22.90 -26.85
CA GLY A 283 -9.66 -22.29 -27.15
C GLY A 283 -10.05 -22.22 -28.59
N GLY A 284 -9.22 -22.77 -29.52
CA GLY A 284 -9.47 -22.78 -30.97
C GLY A 284 -8.71 -21.72 -31.75
N GLY A 285 -7.76 -20.99 -31.10
CA GLY A 285 -6.93 -20.00 -31.79
C GLY A 285 -7.68 -18.70 -32.12
N ASN A 286 -7.17 -17.99 -33.14
CA ASN A 286 -7.69 -16.67 -33.53
C ASN A 286 -9.03 -16.72 -34.30
N GLU A 287 -9.49 -17.88 -34.64
CA GLU A 287 -10.75 -18.05 -35.34
C GLU A 287 -11.86 -18.29 -34.32
N SER A 288 -12.77 -17.31 -34.25
CA SER A 288 -13.96 -17.35 -33.39
C SER A 288 -14.99 -18.39 -33.87
N GLU A 289 -14.53 -19.55 -34.31
CA GLU A 289 -15.43 -20.59 -34.80
C GLU A 289 -15.83 -21.57 -33.68
N PRO A 290 -17.08 -22.09 -33.73
CA PRO A 290 -17.58 -23.03 -32.74
C PRO A 290 -16.98 -24.42 -32.94
N GLY A 291 -15.72 -24.56 -32.60
CA GLY A 291 -14.92 -25.78 -32.71
C GLY A 291 -13.81 -25.85 -31.67
N SER A 292 -13.75 -24.91 -30.74
CA SER A 292 -12.77 -24.95 -29.66
C SER A 292 -12.97 -26.19 -28.80
N LEU A 293 -11.89 -26.86 -28.43
CA LEU A 293 -11.88 -28.04 -27.54
C LEU A 293 -12.67 -27.84 -26.24
N LEU A 294 -12.82 -26.58 -25.79
CA LEU A 294 -13.48 -26.20 -24.53
C LEU A 294 -14.84 -25.48 -24.77
N GLY A 295 -15.20 -25.12 -25.99
CA GLY A 295 -16.44 -24.37 -26.27
C GLY A 295 -16.50 -22.96 -25.68
N ILE A 296 -15.37 -22.42 -25.18
CA ILE A 296 -15.24 -21.12 -24.56
C ILE A 296 -14.07 -20.38 -25.21
N SER A 297 -14.23 -19.09 -25.46
CA SER A 297 -13.11 -18.26 -25.88
C SER A 297 -12.11 -18.14 -24.71
N THR A 298 -10.89 -18.60 -24.89
CA THR A 298 -9.79 -18.54 -23.91
C THR A 298 -8.70 -17.58 -24.36
N ASP A 299 -9.05 -16.58 -25.16
CA ASP A 299 -8.13 -15.52 -25.59
C ASP A 299 -7.95 -14.50 -24.45
N ILE A 300 -7.02 -14.78 -23.56
CA ILE A 300 -6.72 -13.96 -22.37
C ILE A 300 -5.39 -13.25 -22.58
N SER A 301 -5.34 -11.95 -22.29
CA SER A 301 -4.08 -11.18 -22.32
C SER A 301 -3.04 -11.73 -21.33
N PRO A 302 -1.75 -11.80 -21.72
CA PRO A 302 -0.65 -12.15 -20.81
C PRO A 302 -0.60 -11.27 -19.56
N ASP A 303 -0.90 -9.98 -19.68
CA ASP A 303 -0.93 -9.02 -18.58
C ASP A 303 -2.07 -9.32 -17.60
N ALA A 304 -3.23 -9.76 -18.12
CA ALA A 304 -4.36 -10.20 -17.29
C ALA A 304 -4.02 -11.46 -16.48
N LEU A 305 -3.35 -12.43 -17.13
CA LEU A 305 -2.86 -13.64 -16.44
C LEU A 305 -1.83 -13.29 -15.38
N GLN A 306 -0.92 -12.35 -15.66
CA GLN A 306 0.04 -11.85 -14.68
C GLN A 306 -0.66 -11.21 -13.48
N HIS A 307 -1.66 -10.35 -13.71
CA HIS A 307 -2.42 -9.71 -12.63
C HIS A 307 -3.12 -10.72 -11.71
N ILE A 308 -3.76 -11.73 -12.29
CA ILE A 308 -4.39 -12.84 -11.54
C ILE A 308 -3.33 -13.62 -10.77
N GLY A 309 -2.24 -14.00 -11.43
CA GLY A 309 -1.14 -14.76 -10.81
C GLY A 309 -0.52 -14.00 -9.64
N GLU A 310 -0.21 -12.73 -9.83
CA GLU A 310 0.35 -11.86 -8.76
C GLU A 310 -0.61 -11.68 -7.60
N PHE A 311 -1.91 -11.61 -7.84
CA PHE A 311 -2.90 -11.53 -6.78
C PHE A 311 -2.91 -12.78 -5.88
N PHE A 312 -2.90 -13.98 -6.47
CA PHE A 312 -2.95 -15.23 -5.69
C PHE A 312 -1.61 -15.61 -5.07
N ILE A 313 -0.49 -15.36 -5.77
CA ILE A 313 0.86 -15.65 -5.27
C ILE A 313 1.36 -14.52 -4.35
N GLY A 314 0.78 -13.31 -4.50
CA GLY A 314 1.11 -12.14 -3.70
C GLY A 314 2.52 -11.63 -3.93
N ALA A 315 3.01 -10.82 -2.96
CA ALA A 315 4.33 -10.20 -3.03
C ALA A 315 5.50 -11.20 -3.17
N ALA A 316 5.34 -12.44 -2.70
CA ALA A 316 6.36 -13.47 -2.79
C ALA A 316 6.63 -13.89 -4.25
N GLY A 317 5.57 -14.04 -5.06
CA GLY A 317 5.71 -14.37 -6.48
C GLY A 317 6.35 -13.25 -7.29
N ALA A 318 5.91 -12.01 -7.08
CA ALA A 318 6.49 -10.84 -7.71
C ALA A 318 7.99 -10.64 -7.33
N THR A 319 8.35 -10.93 -6.07
CA THR A 319 9.74 -10.88 -5.61
C THR A 319 10.57 -11.99 -6.25
N GLY A 320 10.03 -13.21 -6.33
CA GLY A 320 10.70 -14.35 -6.97
C GLY A 320 10.97 -14.09 -8.46
N ALA A 321 9.97 -13.64 -9.21
CA ALA A 321 10.11 -13.33 -10.63
C ALA A 321 11.17 -12.24 -10.90
N ARG A 322 11.22 -11.21 -10.06
CA ARG A 322 12.23 -10.14 -10.15
C ARG A 322 13.62 -10.64 -9.79
N SER A 323 13.76 -11.51 -8.78
CA SER A 323 15.04 -12.10 -8.43
C SER A 323 15.62 -12.94 -9.58
N ILE A 324 14.78 -13.69 -10.29
CA ILE A 324 15.17 -14.44 -11.49
C ILE A 324 15.65 -13.47 -12.58
N LYS A 325 14.90 -12.40 -12.85
CA LYS A 325 15.27 -11.41 -13.85
C LYS A 325 16.59 -10.69 -13.52
N SER A 326 16.80 -10.34 -12.25
CA SER A 326 18.08 -9.72 -11.80
C SER A 326 19.24 -10.69 -11.98
N PHE A 327 19.04 -11.97 -11.69
CA PHE A 327 20.03 -13.03 -11.89
C PHE A 327 20.34 -13.24 -13.39
N GLU A 328 19.31 -13.25 -14.25
CA GLU A 328 19.48 -13.32 -15.70
C GLU A 328 20.27 -12.13 -16.26
N ASN A 329 19.94 -10.91 -15.82
CA ASN A 329 20.68 -9.71 -16.22
C ASN A 329 22.15 -9.79 -15.81
N TRP A 330 22.42 -10.21 -14.57
CA TRP A 330 23.77 -10.41 -14.08
C TRP A 330 24.53 -11.50 -14.86
N SER A 331 23.89 -12.63 -15.15
CA SER A 331 24.53 -13.74 -15.89
C SER A 331 24.82 -13.39 -17.34
N ASN A 332 24.04 -12.49 -17.94
CA ASN A 332 24.21 -12.01 -19.32
C ASN A 332 25.08 -10.73 -19.42
N ASN A 333 25.85 -10.39 -18.37
CA ASN A 333 26.67 -9.18 -18.31
C ASN A 333 25.92 -7.89 -18.68
N ARG A 334 24.63 -7.80 -18.33
CA ARG A 334 23.86 -6.56 -18.41
C ARG A 334 24.02 -5.78 -17.11
N ASP A 335 24.00 -4.46 -17.18
CA ASP A 335 24.03 -3.62 -16.00
C ASP A 335 22.81 -3.90 -15.12
N VAL A 336 23.07 -4.22 -13.85
CA VAL A 336 22.05 -4.44 -12.83
C VAL A 336 21.94 -3.15 -12.02
N GLU A 337 20.88 -2.41 -12.23
CA GLU A 337 20.60 -1.21 -11.44
C GLU A 337 20.07 -1.58 -10.04
N VAL A 338 20.24 -0.68 -9.06
CA VAL A 338 19.75 -0.88 -7.68
C VAL A 338 18.24 -1.15 -7.65
N LYS A 339 17.50 -0.52 -8.56
CA LYS A 339 16.05 -0.76 -8.73
C LYS A 339 15.67 -2.17 -9.19
N ASP A 340 16.59 -2.92 -9.78
CA ASP A 340 16.38 -4.30 -10.21
C ASP A 340 16.52 -5.28 -9.04
N ILE A 341 17.21 -4.89 -7.97
CA ILE A 341 17.43 -5.75 -6.79
C ILE A 341 16.21 -5.64 -5.85
N PRO A 342 15.46 -6.74 -5.63
CA PRO A 342 14.15 -6.71 -4.97
C PRO A 342 14.09 -6.03 -3.60
N PHE A 343 15.16 -6.13 -2.80
CA PHE A 343 15.23 -5.51 -1.48
C PHE A 343 15.70 -4.05 -1.54
N LEU A 344 16.71 -3.75 -2.35
CA LEU A 344 17.29 -2.41 -2.45
C LEU A 344 16.32 -1.42 -3.10
N ARG A 345 15.52 -1.86 -4.07
CA ARG A 345 14.43 -1.07 -4.66
C ARG A 345 13.47 -0.48 -3.63
N ARG A 346 13.28 -1.16 -2.50
CA ARG A 346 12.40 -0.66 -1.43
C ARG A 346 13.01 0.48 -0.62
N LEU A 347 14.31 0.71 -0.78
CA LEU A 347 15.05 1.72 -0.04
C LEU A 347 15.39 2.95 -0.89
N GLU A 348 15.19 2.88 -2.20
CA GLU A 348 15.42 3.99 -3.11
C GLU A 348 14.18 4.30 -3.94
N GLY A 349 14.00 5.58 -4.27
CA GLY A 349 12.95 6.08 -5.14
C GLY A 349 13.46 7.24 -5.99
N GLU A 350 12.71 7.55 -7.03
CA GLU A 350 12.97 8.62 -7.97
C GLU A 350 11.67 9.37 -8.24
N VAL A 351 11.72 10.70 -8.23
CA VAL A 351 10.55 11.56 -8.43
C VAL A 351 10.15 11.61 -9.89
N THR A 352 11.16 11.64 -10.78
CA THR A 352 10.96 11.77 -12.23
C THR A 352 10.17 10.57 -12.77
N GLY A 353 8.96 10.83 -13.23
CA GLY A 353 8.06 9.83 -13.82
C GLY A 353 6.94 9.33 -12.92
N LEU A 354 7.05 9.34 -11.59
CA LEU A 354 5.97 8.87 -10.70
C LEU A 354 4.76 9.80 -10.77
N ARG A 355 4.98 11.10 -10.60
CA ARG A 355 3.91 12.10 -10.67
C ARG A 355 3.38 12.25 -12.09
N SER A 356 4.27 12.29 -13.08
CA SER A 356 3.87 12.36 -14.49
C SER A 356 3.02 11.16 -14.91
N GLN A 357 3.31 9.96 -14.40
CA GLN A 357 2.46 8.79 -14.60
C GLN A 357 1.10 8.94 -13.92
N GLN A 358 1.08 9.38 -12.67
CA GLN A 358 -0.16 9.58 -11.93
C GLN A 358 -1.02 10.64 -12.59
N ASP A 359 -0.47 11.82 -12.89
CA ASP A 359 -1.14 12.92 -13.59
C ASP A 359 -1.66 12.49 -14.96
N PHE A 360 -0.90 11.68 -15.70
CA PHE A 360 -1.33 11.12 -16.99
C PHE A 360 -2.56 10.23 -16.83
N PHE A 361 -2.55 9.32 -15.87
CA PHE A 361 -3.69 8.40 -15.66
C PHE A 361 -4.91 9.12 -15.09
N GLU A 362 -4.73 10.11 -14.23
CA GLU A 362 -5.81 10.96 -13.73
C GLU A 362 -6.47 11.77 -14.85
N ARG A 363 -5.67 12.45 -15.69
CA ARG A 363 -6.17 13.18 -16.86
C ARG A 363 -6.84 12.27 -17.88
N ARG A 364 -6.26 11.09 -18.13
CA ARG A 364 -6.91 10.09 -19.00
C ARG A 364 -8.28 9.68 -18.45
N ALA A 365 -8.39 9.48 -17.15
CA ALA A 365 -9.66 9.15 -16.52
C ALA A 365 -10.69 10.25 -16.62
N GLU A 366 -10.30 11.51 -16.43
CA GLU A 366 -11.18 12.67 -16.63
C GLU A 366 -11.67 12.81 -18.07
N ILE A 367 -10.78 12.60 -19.04
CA ILE A 367 -11.12 12.65 -20.47
C ILE A 367 -12.13 11.55 -20.80
N LEU A 368 -11.91 10.33 -20.34
CA LEU A 368 -12.84 9.22 -20.56
C LEU A 368 -14.21 9.48 -19.90
N GLN A 369 -14.22 10.06 -18.70
CA GLN A 369 -15.45 10.43 -18.03
C GLN A 369 -16.22 11.52 -18.81
N LYS A 370 -15.52 12.53 -19.32
CA LYS A 370 -16.11 13.57 -20.16
C LYS A 370 -16.62 13.00 -21.48
N GLN A 371 -15.86 12.09 -22.11
CA GLN A 371 -16.29 11.41 -23.32
C GLN A 371 -17.60 10.63 -23.09
N ASN A 372 -17.67 9.82 -22.04
CA ASN A 372 -18.89 9.09 -21.69
C ASN A 372 -20.09 10.03 -21.42
N GLN A 373 -19.84 11.18 -20.75
CA GLN A 373 -20.89 12.19 -20.56
C GLN A 373 -21.36 12.78 -21.90
N TYR A 374 -20.45 13.08 -22.81
CA TYR A 374 -20.77 13.57 -24.16
C TYR A 374 -21.57 12.54 -24.95
N GLU A 375 -21.17 11.29 -24.94
CA GLU A 375 -21.91 10.22 -25.63
C GLU A 375 -23.33 10.04 -25.07
N LEU A 376 -23.51 10.16 -23.75
CA LEU A 376 -24.83 10.13 -23.12
C LEU A 376 -25.69 11.36 -23.52
N LEU A 377 -25.11 12.54 -23.66
CA LEU A 377 -25.82 13.74 -24.13
C LEU A 377 -26.24 13.59 -25.60
N VAL A 378 -25.34 13.10 -26.45
CA VAL A 378 -25.65 12.82 -27.87
C VAL A 378 -26.75 11.76 -28.01
N GLN A 379 -26.72 10.70 -27.20
CA GLN A 379 -27.81 9.69 -27.19
C GLN A 379 -29.16 10.26 -26.72
N ARG A 380 -29.15 11.28 -25.90
CA ARG A 380 -30.36 11.99 -25.41
C ARG A 380 -30.84 13.09 -26.36
N GLY A 381 -30.12 13.32 -27.45
CA GLY A 381 -30.48 14.35 -28.45
C GLY A 381 -30.27 15.80 -27.95
N ILE A 382 -29.35 16.00 -27.01
CA ILE A 382 -28.97 17.30 -26.46
C ILE A 382 -27.60 17.71 -27.01
#